data_22aa001bc08dac5beb54258ef263c035
#
_entry.id   22aa001bc08dac5beb54258ef263c035
#
_cell.length_a   1.000
_cell.length_b   1.000
_cell.length_c   1.000
_cell.angle_alpha   90.00
_cell.angle_beta   90.00
_cell.angle_gamma   90.00
#
_symmetry.space_group_name_H-M   'P 1'
#
loop_
_entity.id
_entity.type
_entity.pdbx_description
1 polymer ?
#
loop_
_entity_poly.entity_id
_entity_poly.type
_entity_poly.pdbx_seq_one_letter_code
_entity_poly.pdbx_strand_id
1 'polypeptide(L)'
;MKSLLTQTRVATLALGLAISTPILAHAQKGYKPTKENIAAREQFRNRGFGIFLHWGLYSMFAQGEWYMTNANLNHAEYAKSAAAFYPAQFDAAKWVAAIKASGAGYLTITSRHHEGFSLWNTKYSDYNIVKATPFKRDILAELRDECRKQGLGFHIYYSLLDWTRDDYYPIGRTGRGTGRTTHGDWKTYDAFMNDQLKELVQDYGAEAIWFDGEWDQDENPSFDWHYDKMYAGIHALNPACLIGNNHHGEVHEGEDFQMFERDVPGANTAGLSGQSISKLPIETCQTMNGMWGYK
;
A
#
# COMPACT_ATOMS: atom_id res chain seq x y z
N MET A 1 72.75 34.86 22.70
CA MET A 1 72.13 34.55 21.39
C MET A 1 71.46 33.19 21.49
N LYS A 2 70.14 33.13 21.70
CA LYS A 2 69.36 31.88 21.76
C LYS A 2 68.29 31.97 20.68
N SER A 3 68.35 31.02 19.74
CA SER A 3 67.39 30.84 18.66
C SER A 3 66.12 30.20 19.17
N LEU A 4 64.96 30.83 18.96
CA LEU A 4 63.63 30.25 19.16
C LEU A 4 63.20 29.52 17.86
N LEU A 5 63.05 28.24 17.92
CA LEU A 5 62.39 27.43 16.90
C LEU A 5 60.90 27.34 17.19
N THR A 6 60.11 27.97 16.33
CA THR A 6 58.64 27.90 16.36
C THR A 6 58.17 26.60 15.66
N GLN A 7 57.57 25.67 16.40
CA GLN A 7 56.95 24.50 15.84
C GLN A 7 55.53 24.83 15.40
N THR A 8 55.29 24.79 14.11
CA THR A 8 53.96 24.88 13.50
C THR A 8 53.29 23.49 13.54
N ARG A 9 52.26 23.34 14.35
CA ARG A 9 51.40 22.12 14.33
C ARG A 9 50.43 22.22 13.16
N VAL A 10 50.56 21.34 12.18
CA VAL A 10 49.59 21.14 11.11
C VAL A 10 48.52 20.18 11.66
N ALA A 11 47.32 20.70 11.82
CA ALA A 11 46.15 19.87 12.16
C ALA A 11 45.57 19.28 10.86
N THR A 12 45.72 18.00 10.65
CA THR A 12 45.13 17.27 9.53
C THR A 12 43.66 16.98 9.87
N LEU A 13 42.75 17.71 9.23
CA LEU A 13 41.29 17.45 9.29
C LEU A 13 41.01 16.23 8.39
N ALA A 14 40.75 15.08 8.96
CA ALA A 14 40.25 13.93 8.23
C ALA A 14 38.74 14.11 7.97
N LEU A 15 38.41 14.50 6.74
CA LEU A 15 37.03 14.55 6.26
C LEU A 15 36.59 13.10 5.96
N GLY A 16 35.84 12.48 6.87
CA GLY A 16 35.21 11.19 6.64
C GLY A 16 34.09 11.33 5.61
N LEU A 17 34.36 10.98 4.35
CA LEU A 17 33.32 10.76 3.36
C LEU A 17 32.56 9.48 3.74
N ALA A 18 31.37 9.61 4.26
CA ALA A 18 30.43 8.50 4.38
C ALA A 18 29.94 8.16 2.96
N ILE A 19 30.58 7.18 2.34
CA ILE A 19 30.11 6.60 1.08
C ILE A 19 28.88 5.77 1.43
N SER A 20 27.69 6.33 1.23
CA SER A 20 26.46 5.56 1.21
C SER A 20 26.49 4.68 -0.05
N THR A 21 26.91 3.44 0.09
CA THR A 21 26.74 2.44 -0.96
C THR A 21 25.25 2.22 -1.14
N PRO A 22 24.69 2.41 -2.36
CA PRO A 22 23.35 1.96 -2.64
C PRO A 22 23.33 0.45 -2.44
N ILE A 23 22.47 -0.03 -1.55
CA ILE A 23 22.15 -1.46 -1.46
C ILE A 23 21.42 -1.78 -2.77
N LEU A 24 22.16 -2.27 -3.76
CA LEU A 24 21.59 -2.90 -4.94
C LEU A 24 20.90 -4.18 -4.43
N ALA A 25 19.61 -4.11 -4.22
CA ALA A 25 18.79 -5.29 -4.00
C ALA A 25 18.93 -6.16 -5.26
N HIS A 26 19.71 -7.23 -5.16
CA HIS A 26 19.75 -8.26 -6.19
C HIS A 26 18.40 -8.96 -6.21
N ALA A 27 17.81 -9.08 -7.37
CA ALA A 27 16.61 -9.88 -7.59
C ALA A 27 16.77 -11.23 -6.89
N GLN A 28 15.91 -11.53 -5.92
CA GLN A 28 15.94 -12.77 -5.17
C GLN A 28 15.37 -13.90 -6.04
N LYS A 29 16.22 -14.56 -6.84
CA LYS A 29 15.86 -15.90 -7.33
C LYS A 29 15.90 -16.85 -6.12
N GLY A 30 14.73 -17.40 -5.73
CA GLY A 30 14.61 -18.36 -4.64
C GLY A 30 14.32 -17.70 -3.28
N TYR A 31 13.27 -16.85 -3.15
CA TYR A 31 12.83 -16.31 -1.87
C TYR A 31 12.60 -17.41 -0.84
N LYS A 32 13.24 -17.26 0.31
CA LYS A 32 13.03 -18.14 1.47
C LYS A 32 12.52 -17.32 2.63
N PRO A 33 11.30 -17.60 3.12
CA PRO A 33 10.76 -16.87 4.25
C PRO A 33 11.64 -17.03 5.48
N THR A 34 11.82 -15.96 6.23
CA THR A 34 12.52 -15.98 7.51
C THR A 34 11.66 -16.66 8.59
N LYS A 35 12.23 -16.92 9.77
CA LYS A 35 11.46 -17.45 10.90
C LYS A 35 10.36 -16.48 11.34
N GLU A 36 10.64 -15.18 11.30
CA GLU A 36 9.71 -14.10 11.62
C GLU A 36 8.55 -14.09 10.63
N ASN A 37 8.84 -14.23 9.32
CA ASN A 37 7.82 -14.32 8.28
C ASN A 37 6.92 -15.55 8.46
N ILE A 38 7.51 -16.73 8.71
CA ILE A 38 6.75 -17.96 8.94
C ILE A 38 5.85 -17.81 10.18
N ALA A 39 6.32 -17.19 11.25
CA ALA A 39 5.52 -16.92 12.44
C ALA A 39 4.38 -15.94 12.15
N ALA A 40 4.63 -14.90 11.35
CA ALA A 40 3.61 -13.95 10.93
C ALA A 40 2.53 -14.60 10.06
N ARG A 41 2.89 -15.47 9.10
CA ARG A 41 1.94 -16.27 8.29
C ARG A 41 1.06 -17.16 9.18
N GLU A 42 1.63 -17.78 10.19
CA GLU A 42 0.87 -18.61 11.12
C GLU A 42 -0.06 -17.76 12.00
N GLN A 43 0.40 -16.61 12.48
CA GLN A 43 -0.44 -15.66 13.21
C GLN A 43 -1.62 -15.15 12.35
N PHE A 44 -1.36 -14.82 11.07
CA PHE A 44 -2.42 -14.42 10.13
C PHE A 44 -3.46 -15.53 9.97
N ARG A 45 -3.02 -16.78 9.75
CA ARG A 45 -3.91 -17.94 9.65
C ARG A 45 -4.76 -18.11 10.92
N ASN A 46 -4.17 -17.95 12.09
CA ASN A 46 -4.85 -18.12 13.38
C ASN A 46 -5.84 -16.99 13.69
N ARG A 47 -5.66 -15.78 13.13
CA ARG A 47 -6.63 -14.68 13.23
C ARG A 47 -7.93 -14.99 12.50
N GLY A 48 -7.88 -15.73 11.42
CA GLY A 48 -8.99 -16.38 10.72
C GLY A 48 -10.00 -15.44 10.05
N PHE A 49 -10.38 -14.33 10.69
CA PHE A 49 -11.40 -13.39 10.21
C PHE A 49 -10.91 -11.94 10.36
N GLY A 50 -11.14 -11.13 9.33
CA GLY A 50 -10.80 -9.71 9.31
C GLY A 50 -11.95 -8.86 8.77
N ILE A 51 -11.92 -7.57 9.09
CA ILE A 51 -12.79 -6.57 8.48
C ILE A 51 -11.97 -5.76 7.49
N PHE A 52 -12.47 -5.65 6.25
CA PHE A 52 -11.87 -4.84 5.21
C PHE A 52 -12.69 -3.56 4.99
N LEU A 53 -12.07 -2.40 5.17
CA LEU A 53 -12.69 -1.09 4.98
C LEU A 53 -12.20 -0.45 3.68
N HIS A 54 -13.14 -0.23 2.74
CA HIS A 54 -12.92 0.63 1.59
C HIS A 54 -13.43 2.04 1.92
N TRP A 55 -12.51 2.97 2.15
CA TRP A 55 -12.84 4.32 2.55
C TRP A 55 -11.87 5.33 1.92
N GLY A 56 -12.41 6.41 1.34
CA GLY A 56 -11.67 7.45 0.63
C GLY A 56 -12.60 8.57 0.19
N LEU A 57 -12.14 9.45 -0.68
CA LEU A 57 -12.96 10.54 -1.22
C LEU A 57 -14.23 10.02 -1.91
N TYR A 58 -14.14 8.87 -2.59
CA TYR A 58 -15.29 8.21 -3.24
C TYR A 58 -16.46 7.96 -2.28
N SER A 59 -16.21 7.81 -0.99
CA SER A 59 -17.27 7.56 0.00
C SER A 59 -18.25 8.73 0.15
N MET A 60 -17.81 9.98 -0.18
CA MET A 60 -18.69 11.15 -0.14
C MET A 60 -19.76 11.11 -1.23
N PHE A 61 -19.49 10.43 -2.33
CA PHE A 61 -20.37 10.41 -3.50
C PHE A 61 -21.40 9.28 -3.44
N ALA A 62 -21.21 8.28 -2.57
CA ALA A 62 -22.08 7.10 -2.46
C ALA A 62 -22.32 6.39 -3.82
N GLN A 63 -21.26 6.29 -4.65
CA GLN A 63 -21.28 5.67 -5.97
C GLN A 63 -20.27 4.51 -6.09
N GLY A 64 -19.67 4.09 -4.97
CA GLY A 64 -18.63 3.07 -4.92
C GLY A 64 -17.24 3.63 -5.23
N GLU A 65 -16.25 2.80 -5.04
CA GLU A 65 -14.82 3.15 -5.11
C GLU A 65 -14.32 3.44 -6.55
N TRP A 66 -15.05 2.97 -7.55
CA TRP A 66 -14.75 3.17 -8.97
C TRP A 66 -15.43 4.40 -9.58
N TYR A 67 -16.08 5.24 -8.78
CA TYR A 67 -16.88 6.35 -9.28
C TYR A 67 -16.11 7.27 -10.24
N MET A 68 -14.86 7.62 -9.90
CA MET A 68 -14.04 8.52 -10.72
C MET A 68 -13.87 7.99 -12.15
N THR A 69 -13.49 6.74 -12.34
CA THR A 69 -13.28 6.16 -13.68
C THR A 69 -14.59 5.82 -14.37
N ASN A 70 -15.58 5.29 -13.66
CA ASN A 70 -16.88 4.92 -14.25
C ASN A 70 -17.66 6.13 -14.79
N ALA A 71 -17.51 7.28 -14.15
CA ALA A 71 -18.14 8.53 -14.57
C ALA A 71 -17.23 9.40 -15.46
N ASN A 72 -16.05 8.92 -15.83
CA ASN A 72 -15.03 9.65 -16.60
C ASN A 72 -14.76 11.06 -16.03
N LEU A 73 -14.64 11.16 -14.71
CA LEU A 73 -14.39 12.43 -14.04
C LEU A 73 -12.94 12.86 -14.27
N ASN A 74 -12.75 14.13 -14.62
CA ASN A 74 -11.41 14.68 -14.72
C ASN A 74 -10.71 14.60 -13.35
N HIS A 75 -9.50 14.06 -13.30
CA HIS A 75 -8.78 13.81 -12.05
C HIS A 75 -8.50 15.08 -11.25
N ALA A 76 -8.18 16.20 -11.94
CA ALA A 76 -7.91 17.46 -11.26
C ALA A 76 -9.19 18.08 -10.66
N GLU A 77 -10.33 17.93 -11.34
CA GLU A 77 -11.63 18.36 -10.80
C GLU A 77 -12.07 17.45 -9.65
N TYR A 78 -11.91 16.14 -9.80
CA TYR A 78 -12.22 15.18 -8.73
C TYR A 78 -11.39 15.46 -7.46
N ALA A 79 -10.09 15.74 -7.61
CA ALA A 79 -9.21 16.04 -6.48
C ALA A 79 -9.64 17.25 -5.67
N LYS A 80 -10.36 18.22 -6.25
CA LYS A 80 -10.91 19.37 -5.52
C LYS A 80 -11.93 18.95 -4.46
N SER A 81 -12.54 17.77 -4.60
CA SER A 81 -13.48 17.24 -3.60
C SER A 81 -12.83 16.99 -2.24
N ALA A 82 -11.50 16.84 -2.18
CA ALA A 82 -10.76 16.73 -0.93
C ALA A 82 -11.02 17.92 0.02
N ALA A 83 -11.27 19.12 -0.51
CA ALA A 83 -11.62 20.30 0.28
C ALA A 83 -12.96 20.18 1.04
N ALA A 84 -13.81 19.23 0.66
CA ALA A 84 -15.08 18.92 1.35
C ALA A 84 -15.00 17.68 2.23
N PHE A 85 -13.89 16.94 2.22
CA PHE A 85 -13.75 15.71 3.00
C PHE A 85 -13.50 16.02 4.47
N TYR A 86 -14.57 15.91 5.27
CA TYR A 86 -14.54 16.18 6.70
C TYR A 86 -15.35 15.13 7.48
N PRO A 87 -14.78 13.94 7.75
CA PRO A 87 -15.48 12.87 8.45
C PRO A 87 -15.57 13.14 9.96
N ALA A 88 -16.46 14.08 10.34
CA ALA A 88 -16.60 14.58 11.71
C ALA A 88 -16.91 13.49 12.75
N GLN A 89 -17.49 12.36 12.32
CA GLN A 89 -17.86 11.25 13.21
C GLN A 89 -16.76 10.17 13.32
N PHE A 90 -15.62 10.36 12.66
CA PHE A 90 -14.52 9.41 12.75
C PHE A 90 -13.96 9.33 14.16
N ASP A 91 -13.96 8.13 14.71
CA ASP A 91 -13.43 7.79 16.03
C ASP A 91 -12.75 6.42 15.94
N ALA A 92 -11.44 6.42 15.86
CA ALA A 92 -10.64 5.19 15.68
C ALA A 92 -10.87 4.18 16.80
N ALA A 93 -11.01 4.66 18.06
CA ALA A 93 -11.23 3.79 19.21
C ALA A 93 -12.57 3.03 19.09
N LYS A 94 -13.65 3.73 18.70
CA LYS A 94 -14.95 3.12 18.50
C LYS A 94 -14.97 2.18 17.31
N TRP A 95 -14.31 2.55 16.19
CA TRP A 95 -14.25 1.68 15.02
C TRP A 95 -13.53 0.37 15.35
N VAL A 96 -12.33 0.45 15.94
CA VAL A 96 -11.56 -0.72 16.29
C VAL A 96 -12.26 -1.58 17.35
N ALA A 97 -12.94 -0.96 18.34
CA ALA A 97 -13.75 -1.69 19.32
C ALA A 97 -14.92 -2.45 18.67
N ALA A 98 -15.60 -1.85 17.69
CA ALA A 98 -16.68 -2.50 16.96
C ALA A 98 -16.16 -3.66 16.10
N ILE A 99 -15.02 -3.47 15.41
CA ILE A 99 -14.34 -4.51 14.64
C ILE A 99 -13.95 -5.68 15.55
N LYS A 100 -13.34 -5.41 16.69
CA LYS A 100 -12.99 -6.44 17.67
C LYS A 100 -14.23 -7.17 18.20
N ALA A 101 -15.30 -6.46 18.49
CA ALA A 101 -16.55 -7.03 18.99
C ALA A 101 -17.23 -7.96 17.96
N SER A 102 -16.96 -7.80 16.67
CA SER A 102 -17.41 -8.72 15.61
C SER A 102 -16.68 -10.07 15.60
N GLY A 103 -15.61 -10.22 16.39
CA GLY A 103 -14.74 -11.39 16.41
C GLY A 103 -13.57 -11.32 15.43
N ALA A 104 -13.39 -10.18 14.74
CA ALA A 104 -12.27 -10.02 13.82
C ALA A 104 -10.93 -9.94 14.55
N GLY A 105 -9.91 -10.57 13.98
CA GLY A 105 -8.53 -10.57 14.46
C GLY A 105 -7.65 -9.51 13.82
N TYR A 106 -8.12 -8.88 12.73
CA TYR A 106 -7.39 -7.81 12.03
C TYR A 106 -8.34 -6.86 11.30
N LEU A 107 -7.82 -5.67 11.02
CA LEU A 107 -8.41 -4.65 10.15
C LEU A 107 -7.54 -4.50 8.92
N THR A 108 -8.13 -4.55 7.72
CA THR A 108 -7.52 -4.07 6.47
C THR A 108 -8.22 -2.79 6.04
N ILE A 109 -7.46 -1.75 5.67
CA ILE A 109 -8.03 -0.48 5.18
C ILE A 109 -7.32 -0.02 3.91
N THR A 110 -8.08 0.55 2.97
CA THR A 110 -7.51 1.19 1.79
C THR A 110 -6.66 2.40 2.20
N SER A 111 -5.33 2.23 2.26
CA SER A 111 -4.42 3.35 2.53
C SER A 111 -4.43 4.35 1.37
N ARG A 112 -4.36 3.85 0.14
CA ARG A 112 -4.52 4.57 -1.11
C ARG A 112 -5.21 3.65 -2.13
N HIS A 113 -6.42 4.02 -2.57
CA HIS A 113 -7.13 3.33 -3.65
C HIS A 113 -6.72 3.89 -5.02
N HIS A 114 -7.26 3.39 -6.10
CA HIS A 114 -6.95 3.77 -7.49
C HIS A 114 -7.09 5.28 -7.77
N GLU A 115 -7.92 5.99 -7.01
CA GLU A 115 -8.08 7.44 -7.10
C GLU A 115 -6.87 8.25 -6.60
N GLY A 116 -5.82 7.59 -6.11
CA GLY A 116 -4.57 8.20 -5.70
C GLY A 116 -4.59 8.97 -4.38
N PHE A 117 -5.74 9.11 -3.70
CA PHE A 117 -5.85 9.83 -2.45
C PHE A 117 -5.32 9.01 -1.28
N SER A 118 -4.35 9.57 -0.55
CA SER A 118 -3.69 8.91 0.57
C SER A 118 -4.38 9.23 1.90
N LEU A 119 -4.78 8.19 2.67
CA LEU A 119 -5.44 8.34 3.97
C LEU A 119 -4.47 8.54 5.15
N TRP A 120 -3.21 8.86 4.88
CA TRP A 120 -2.17 9.16 5.88
C TRP A 120 -1.35 10.39 5.47
N ASN A 121 -0.59 10.92 6.42
CA ASN A 121 0.27 12.08 6.20
C ASN A 121 1.55 11.72 5.45
N THR A 122 1.42 11.19 4.24
CA THR A 122 2.59 10.86 3.42
C THR A 122 3.43 12.09 3.10
N LYS A 123 4.76 11.92 3.11
CA LYS A 123 5.73 12.94 2.70
C LYS A 123 5.81 13.09 1.18
N TYR A 124 5.34 12.09 0.43
CA TYR A 124 5.56 11.94 -1.00
C TYR A 124 4.41 12.44 -1.88
N SER A 125 3.29 12.84 -1.27
CA SER A 125 2.17 13.45 -1.99
C SER A 125 1.45 14.47 -1.11
N ASP A 126 1.09 15.61 -1.69
CA ASP A 126 0.20 16.58 -1.03
C ASP A 126 -1.28 16.21 -1.19
N TYR A 127 -1.60 15.25 -2.08
CA TYR A 127 -2.94 14.70 -2.23
C TYR A 127 -3.19 13.64 -1.15
N ASN A 128 -3.26 14.11 0.09
CA ASN A 128 -3.46 13.28 1.27
C ASN A 128 -4.43 13.93 2.27
N ILE A 129 -4.97 13.14 3.17
CA ILE A 129 -6.02 13.54 4.11
C ILE A 129 -5.58 14.70 5.03
N VAL A 130 -4.31 14.80 5.38
CA VAL A 130 -3.82 15.85 6.28
C VAL A 130 -3.60 17.15 5.54
N LYS A 131 -3.04 17.11 4.34
CA LYS A 131 -2.69 18.32 3.58
C LYS A 131 -3.86 18.85 2.75
N ALA A 132 -4.57 17.95 2.04
CA ALA A 132 -5.60 18.33 1.08
C ALA A 132 -7.00 18.56 1.66
N THR A 133 -7.26 18.14 2.91
CA THR A 133 -8.59 18.23 3.51
C THR A 133 -8.64 19.20 4.69
N PRO A 134 -9.82 19.71 5.05
CA PRO A 134 -9.99 20.49 6.29
C PRO A 134 -9.93 19.60 7.56
N PHE A 135 -9.98 18.28 7.43
CA PHE A 135 -9.99 17.33 8.56
C PHE A 135 -8.65 17.29 9.31
N LYS A 136 -7.53 17.39 8.61
CA LYS A 136 -6.18 17.54 9.18
C LYS A 136 -5.73 16.44 10.15
N ARG A 137 -6.36 15.27 10.15
CA ARG A 137 -5.99 14.15 11.01
C ARG A 137 -5.47 13.00 10.17
N ASP A 138 -4.51 12.26 10.72
CA ASP A 138 -3.91 11.07 10.11
C ASP A 138 -4.66 9.82 10.59
N ILE A 139 -5.64 9.40 9.81
CA ILE A 139 -6.52 8.29 10.19
C ILE A 139 -5.80 6.94 10.24
N LEU A 140 -4.78 6.72 9.38
CA LEU A 140 -4.02 5.47 9.45
C LEU A 140 -3.20 5.38 10.73
N ALA A 141 -2.57 6.48 11.16
CA ALA A 141 -1.86 6.52 12.43
C ALA A 141 -2.79 6.24 13.61
N GLU A 142 -3.97 6.87 13.63
CA GLU A 142 -4.96 6.68 14.70
C GLU A 142 -5.51 5.24 14.73
N LEU A 143 -5.84 4.66 13.56
CA LEU A 143 -6.31 3.28 13.48
C LEU A 143 -5.23 2.28 13.87
N ARG A 144 -4.00 2.47 13.41
CA ARG A 144 -2.84 1.66 13.82
C ARG A 144 -2.68 1.62 15.33
N ASP A 145 -2.70 2.80 15.97
CA ASP A 145 -2.48 2.91 17.41
C ASP A 145 -3.60 2.23 18.20
N GLU A 146 -4.85 2.37 17.76
CA GLU A 146 -5.99 1.69 18.38
C GLU A 146 -5.97 0.18 18.10
N CYS A 147 -5.57 -0.27 16.91
CA CYS A 147 -5.39 -1.71 16.63
C CYS A 147 -4.36 -2.33 17.58
N ARG A 148 -3.20 -1.68 17.75
CA ARG A 148 -2.15 -2.12 18.69
C ARG A 148 -2.66 -2.18 20.13
N LYS A 149 -3.33 -1.13 20.59
CA LYS A 149 -3.89 -1.03 21.93
C LYS A 149 -4.95 -2.10 22.22
N GLN A 150 -5.77 -2.43 21.24
CA GLN A 150 -6.86 -3.38 21.39
C GLN A 150 -6.51 -4.82 20.96
N GLY A 151 -5.29 -5.03 20.43
CA GLY A 151 -4.75 -6.35 20.06
C GLY A 151 -5.28 -6.88 18.72
N LEU A 152 -5.62 -6.02 17.77
CA LEU A 152 -5.94 -6.38 16.39
C LEU A 152 -4.70 -6.22 15.50
N GLY A 153 -4.62 -7.04 14.44
CA GLY A 153 -3.69 -6.81 13.35
C GLY A 153 -4.06 -5.57 12.54
N PHE A 154 -3.05 -4.81 12.10
CA PHE A 154 -3.22 -3.65 11.25
C PHE A 154 -2.65 -3.94 9.86
N HIS A 155 -3.54 -4.16 8.90
CA HIS A 155 -3.23 -4.43 7.51
C HIS A 155 -3.66 -3.28 6.63
N ILE A 156 -2.96 -3.08 5.54
CA ILE A 156 -3.25 -2.03 4.57
C ILE A 156 -3.49 -2.61 3.19
N TYR A 157 -4.42 -2.02 2.47
CA TYR A 157 -4.55 -2.16 1.02
C TYR A 157 -3.76 -1.03 0.35
N TYR A 158 -3.06 -1.34 -0.71
CA TYR A 158 -2.33 -0.37 -1.52
C TYR A 158 -2.54 -0.62 -3.01
N SER A 159 -3.04 0.39 -3.73
CA SER A 159 -3.21 0.32 -5.18
C SER A 159 -1.89 0.46 -5.90
N LEU A 160 -1.58 -0.49 -6.79
CA LEU A 160 -0.44 -0.42 -7.71
C LEU A 160 -0.66 0.64 -8.78
N LEU A 161 -1.89 0.77 -9.28
CA LEU A 161 -2.27 1.76 -10.28
C LEU A 161 -2.68 3.10 -9.65
N ASP A 162 -2.68 4.16 -10.46
CA ASP A 162 -3.09 5.50 -10.05
C ASP A 162 -3.81 6.24 -11.19
N TRP A 163 -5.04 6.68 -10.94
CA TRP A 163 -5.84 7.42 -11.91
C TRP A 163 -5.58 8.93 -11.92
N THR A 164 -4.69 9.43 -11.06
CA THR A 164 -4.44 10.87 -10.91
C THR A 164 -3.04 11.30 -11.29
N ARG A 165 -2.05 10.43 -11.15
CA ARG A 165 -0.65 10.78 -11.38
C ARG A 165 -0.28 10.62 -12.85
N ASP A 166 0.30 11.68 -13.41
CA ASP A 166 0.75 11.69 -14.80
C ASP A 166 1.94 10.76 -15.07
N ASP A 167 2.76 10.48 -14.05
CA ASP A 167 3.91 9.58 -14.16
C ASP A 167 3.54 8.08 -14.08
N TYR A 168 2.29 7.73 -13.75
CA TYR A 168 1.78 6.38 -13.95
C TYR A 168 1.58 6.12 -15.45
N TYR A 169 2.61 5.59 -16.10
CA TYR A 169 2.67 5.40 -17.54
C TYR A 169 3.43 4.10 -17.89
N PRO A 170 2.97 3.29 -18.86
CA PRO A 170 1.83 3.56 -19.76
C PRO A 170 0.49 3.58 -19.02
N ILE A 171 -0.47 4.36 -19.53
CA ILE A 171 -1.83 4.34 -19.00
C ILE A 171 -2.41 2.94 -19.22
N GLY A 172 -2.86 2.32 -18.14
CA GLY A 172 -3.46 1.00 -18.18
C GLY A 172 -4.84 0.97 -18.83
N ARG A 173 -5.56 -0.12 -18.66
CA ARG A 173 -6.92 -0.28 -19.21
C ARG A 173 -7.96 0.57 -18.50
N THR A 174 -7.68 1.06 -17.27
CA THR A 174 -8.60 1.90 -16.48
C THR A 174 -8.11 3.34 -16.34
N GLY A 175 -8.99 4.24 -15.91
CA GLY A 175 -8.65 5.65 -15.72
C GLY A 175 -8.31 6.40 -17.01
N ARG A 176 -8.62 5.87 -18.20
CA ARG A 176 -8.33 6.51 -19.49
C ARG A 176 -9.11 7.80 -19.70
N GLY A 177 -10.34 7.88 -19.19
CA GLY A 177 -11.21 9.06 -19.28
C GLY A 177 -10.94 10.14 -18.24
N THR A 178 -9.96 9.97 -17.35
CA THR A 178 -9.73 10.90 -16.23
C THR A 178 -8.93 12.14 -16.59
N GLY A 179 -8.49 12.28 -17.83
CA GLY A 179 -7.78 13.48 -18.31
C GLY A 179 -6.31 13.52 -17.92
N ARG A 180 -5.72 12.40 -17.50
CA ARG A 180 -4.26 12.29 -17.28
C ARG A 180 -3.50 12.47 -18.60
N THR A 181 -2.24 12.87 -18.51
CA THR A 181 -1.35 12.89 -19.67
C THR A 181 -1.17 11.48 -20.27
N THR A 182 -0.88 11.43 -21.57
CA THR A 182 -0.50 10.20 -22.27
C THR A 182 1.01 9.99 -22.30
N HIS A 183 1.76 10.83 -21.58
CA HIS A 183 3.20 10.80 -21.49
C HIS A 183 3.58 10.83 -20.02
N GLY A 184 4.39 9.88 -19.57
CA GLY A 184 4.84 9.80 -18.19
C GLY A 184 6.21 9.14 -18.06
N ASP A 185 6.71 9.11 -16.85
CA ASP A 185 7.95 8.43 -16.49
C ASP A 185 7.69 7.39 -15.40
N TRP A 186 7.59 6.14 -15.80
CA TRP A 186 7.40 5.01 -14.88
C TRP A 186 8.41 5.00 -13.74
N LYS A 187 9.66 5.39 -13.98
CA LYS A 187 10.69 5.40 -12.94
C LYS A 187 10.35 6.34 -11.79
N THR A 188 9.73 7.49 -12.11
CA THR A 188 9.27 8.45 -11.10
C THR A 188 8.11 7.87 -10.30
N TYR A 189 7.17 7.21 -10.97
CA TYR A 189 6.05 6.54 -10.30
C TYR A 189 6.51 5.36 -9.44
N ASP A 190 7.40 4.52 -9.95
CA ASP A 190 7.97 3.38 -9.21
C ASP A 190 8.69 3.86 -7.93
N ALA A 191 9.51 4.92 -8.04
CA ALA A 191 10.16 5.52 -6.88
C ALA A 191 9.14 6.05 -5.86
N PHE A 192 8.11 6.78 -6.31
CA PHE A 192 7.04 7.28 -5.46
C PHE A 192 6.32 6.15 -4.72
N MET A 193 5.95 5.08 -5.42
CA MET A 193 5.27 3.93 -4.86
C MET A 193 6.13 3.23 -3.81
N ASN A 194 7.40 2.97 -4.11
CA ASN A 194 8.32 2.33 -3.17
C ASN A 194 8.60 3.21 -1.94
N ASP A 195 8.67 4.52 -2.09
CA ASP A 195 8.82 5.46 -0.97
C ASP A 195 7.59 5.46 -0.04
N GLN A 196 6.37 5.43 -0.61
CA GLN A 196 5.14 5.30 0.18
C GLN A 196 5.05 3.95 0.88
N LEU A 197 5.41 2.85 0.22
CA LEU A 197 5.45 1.51 0.83
C LEU A 197 6.45 1.47 1.98
N LYS A 198 7.61 2.10 1.83
CA LYS A 198 8.58 2.23 2.92
C LYS A 198 8.00 2.97 4.13
N GLU A 199 7.29 4.10 3.94
CA GLU A 199 6.58 4.78 5.03
C GLU A 199 5.60 3.83 5.72
N LEU A 200 4.74 3.16 4.94
CA LEU A 200 3.69 2.31 5.49
C LEU A 200 4.24 1.13 6.28
N VAL A 201 5.36 0.56 5.86
CA VAL A 201 6.02 -0.54 6.57
C VAL A 201 6.80 -0.05 7.79
N GLN A 202 7.63 0.99 7.65
CA GLN A 202 8.54 1.43 8.71
C GLN A 202 7.88 2.38 9.71
N ASP A 203 7.19 3.42 9.22
CA ASP A 203 6.65 4.48 10.07
C ASP A 203 5.26 4.10 10.60
N TYR A 204 4.45 3.40 9.80
CA TYR A 204 3.11 2.97 10.20
C TYR A 204 3.06 1.54 10.72
N GLY A 205 4.08 0.72 10.43
CA GLY A 205 4.19 -0.64 10.94
C GLY A 205 3.05 -1.55 10.47
N ALA A 206 2.73 -1.48 9.18
CA ALA A 206 1.79 -2.39 8.56
C ALA A 206 2.24 -3.84 8.75
N GLU A 207 1.36 -4.69 9.25
CA GLU A 207 1.63 -6.12 9.44
C GLU A 207 1.40 -6.94 8.17
N ALA A 208 0.56 -6.44 7.26
CA ALA A 208 0.36 -6.99 5.93
C ALA A 208 0.04 -5.90 4.92
N ILE A 209 0.43 -6.14 3.67
CA ILE A 209 0.06 -5.30 2.52
C ILE A 209 -0.78 -6.14 1.56
N TRP A 210 -1.95 -5.62 1.24
CA TRP A 210 -2.88 -6.12 0.26
C TRP A 210 -2.73 -5.30 -1.03
N PHE A 211 -1.98 -5.81 -2.02
CA PHE A 211 -1.80 -5.15 -3.31
C PHE A 211 -2.97 -5.43 -4.24
N ASP A 212 -3.24 -4.46 -5.11
CA ASP A 212 -4.29 -4.55 -6.12
C ASP A 212 -3.97 -3.66 -7.33
N GLY A 213 -4.54 -3.99 -8.48
CA GLY A 213 -4.42 -3.16 -9.68
C GLY A 213 -3.37 -3.64 -10.68
N GLU A 214 -2.73 -4.79 -10.48
CA GLU A 214 -1.79 -5.38 -11.43
C GLU A 214 -2.41 -5.55 -12.82
N TRP A 215 -3.62 -6.06 -12.86
CA TRP A 215 -4.43 -6.31 -14.05
C TRP A 215 -4.64 -5.07 -14.94
N ASP A 216 -4.38 -3.87 -14.44
CA ASP A 216 -4.53 -2.63 -15.23
C ASP A 216 -3.56 -2.57 -16.41
N GLN A 217 -2.41 -3.23 -16.30
CA GLN A 217 -1.38 -3.28 -17.34
C GLN A 217 -1.43 -4.55 -18.24
N ASP A 218 -2.45 -5.38 -18.13
CA ASP A 218 -2.58 -6.63 -18.93
C ASP A 218 -2.54 -6.39 -20.45
N GLU A 219 -2.96 -5.22 -20.91
CA GLU A 219 -2.88 -4.82 -22.32
C GLU A 219 -1.47 -4.39 -22.76
N ASN A 220 -0.51 -4.31 -21.84
CA ASN A 220 0.87 -3.90 -22.06
C ASN A 220 1.83 -5.04 -21.70
N PRO A 221 1.97 -6.07 -22.53
CA PRO A 221 2.67 -7.32 -22.16
C PRO A 221 4.17 -7.16 -21.89
N SER A 222 4.77 -6.04 -22.28
CA SER A 222 6.17 -5.71 -21.97
C SER A 222 6.34 -4.91 -20.66
N PHE A 223 5.23 -4.57 -19.99
CA PHE A 223 5.27 -3.85 -18.75
C PHE A 223 5.73 -4.78 -17.61
N ASP A 224 6.62 -4.30 -16.76
CA ASP A 224 7.14 -5.04 -15.61
C ASP A 224 6.91 -4.22 -14.33
N TRP A 225 6.12 -4.76 -13.40
CA TRP A 225 5.87 -4.19 -12.08
C TRP A 225 7.09 -4.26 -11.16
N HIS A 226 8.11 -5.03 -11.51
CA HIS A 226 9.30 -5.28 -10.69
C HIS A 226 8.98 -5.85 -9.30
N TYR A 227 8.03 -6.78 -9.22
CA TYR A 227 7.60 -7.41 -7.96
C TYR A 227 8.76 -7.99 -7.16
N ASP A 228 9.74 -8.60 -7.84
CA ASP A 228 10.92 -9.16 -7.21
C ASP A 228 11.66 -8.14 -6.35
N LYS A 229 11.79 -6.90 -6.84
CA LYS A 229 12.44 -5.79 -6.12
C LYS A 229 11.54 -5.22 -5.04
N MET A 230 10.27 -5.01 -5.37
CA MET A 230 9.28 -4.44 -4.44
C MET A 230 9.11 -5.34 -3.21
N TYR A 231 8.87 -6.63 -3.40
CA TYR A 231 8.66 -7.58 -2.32
C TYR A 231 9.94 -7.80 -1.49
N ALA A 232 11.09 -7.92 -2.17
CA ALA A 232 12.38 -7.97 -1.49
C ALA A 232 12.64 -6.72 -0.64
N GLY A 233 12.28 -5.54 -1.15
CA GLY A 233 12.37 -4.27 -0.42
C GLY A 233 11.51 -4.26 0.84
N ILE A 234 10.26 -4.70 0.76
CA ILE A 234 9.34 -4.79 1.90
C ILE A 234 9.88 -5.78 2.96
N HIS A 235 10.28 -6.98 2.56
CA HIS A 235 10.83 -7.98 3.48
C HIS A 235 12.17 -7.56 4.10
N ALA A 236 12.97 -6.76 3.38
CA ALA A 236 14.20 -6.19 3.94
C ALA A 236 13.92 -5.13 5.02
N LEU A 237 12.83 -4.37 4.88
CA LEU A 237 12.40 -3.38 5.86
C LEU A 237 11.76 -4.03 7.10
N ASN A 238 10.92 -5.04 6.88
CA ASN A 238 10.27 -5.81 7.94
C ASN A 238 9.97 -7.23 7.44
N PRO A 239 10.77 -8.23 7.82
CA PRO A 239 10.55 -9.61 7.42
C PRO A 239 9.20 -10.20 7.85
N ALA A 240 8.57 -9.65 8.89
CA ALA A 240 7.26 -10.09 9.37
C ALA A 240 6.08 -9.41 8.65
N CYS A 241 6.32 -8.41 7.81
CA CYS A 241 5.26 -7.80 7.00
C CYS A 241 4.85 -8.76 5.89
N LEU A 242 3.59 -9.19 5.89
CA LEU A 242 3.07 -10.14 4.92
C LEU A 242 2.67 -9.43 3.62
N ILE A 243 2.87 -10.12 2.51
CA ILE A 243 2.54 -9.61 1.17
C ILE A 243 1.51 -10.52 0.52
N GLY A 244 0.40 -9.93 0.08
CA GLY A 244 -0.54 -10.56 -0.83
C GLY A 244 -0.86 -9.61 -1.98
N ASN A 245 -1.13 -10.17 -3.16
CA ASN A 245 -1.43 -9.39 -4.34
C ASN A 245 -2.64 -9.96 -5.08
N ASN A 246 -3.61 -9.10 -5.36
CA ASN A 246 -4.88 -9.45 -6.01
C ASN A 246 -4.74 -9.43 -7.54
N HIS A 247 -3.81 -10.20 -8.07
CA HIS A 247 -3.54 -10.30 -9.50
C HIS A 247 -4.36 -11.39 -10.21
N HIS A 248 -5.19 -12.13 -9.47
CA HIS A 248 -6.07 -13.20 -9.98
C HIS A 248 -5.34 -14.36 -10.69
N GLY A 249 -4.03 -14.51 -10.46
CA GLY A 249 -3.15 -15.50 -11.06
C GLY A 249 -2.42 -16.37 -10.05
N GLU A 250 -1.45 -17.14 -10.54
CA GLU A 250 -0.59 -17.95 -9.70
C GLU A 250 0.27 -17.03 -8.79
N VAL A 251 0.54 -17.45 -7.56
CA VAL A 251 1.32 -16.67 -6.61
C VAL A 251 2.71 -16.34 -7.13
N HIS A 252 3.12 -15.10 -6.99
CA HIS A 252 4.47 -14.67 -7.29
C HIS A 252 5.43 -15.00 -6.15
N GLU A 253 6.70 -15.13 -6.50
CA GLU A 253 7.74 -15.35 -5.51
C GLU A 253 7.85 -14.13 -4.57
N GLY A 254 7.80 -14.38 -3.26
CA GLY A 254 7.79 -13.34 -2.24
C GLY A 254 6.41 -13.01 -1.68
N GLU A 255 5.34 -13.56 -2.22
CA GLU A 255 4.01 -13.47 -1.59
C GLU A 255 3.91 -14.38 -0.37
N ASP A 256 3.14 -13.95 0.61
CA ASP A 256 3.01 -14.59 1.92
C ASP A 256 1.62 -15.18 2.18
N PHE A 257 0.62 -14.71 1.45
CA PHE A 257 -0.73 -15.25 1.44
C PHE A 257 -1.36 -15.10 0.06
N GLN A 258 -2.22 -16.05 -0.29
CA GLN A 258 -2.93 -16.11 -1.57
C GLN A 258 -4.33 -15.54 -1.42
N MET A 259 -4.77 -14.75 -2.40
CA MET A 259 -6.06 -14.07 -2.37
C MET A 259 -7.04 -14.61 -3.39
N PHE A 260 -8.33 -14.65 -2.99
CA PHE A 260 -9.46 -15.02 -3.84
C PHE A 260 -10.55 -13.96 -3.68
N GLU A 261 -10.55 -12.96 -4.56
CA GLU A 261 -11.53 -11.89 -4.53
C GLU A 261 -12.90 -12.40 -4.96
N ARG A 262 -13.93 -12.23 -4.10
CA ARG A 262 -15.33 -12.63 -4.33
C ARG A 262 -15.53 -14.10 -4.67
N ASP A 263 -14.50 -14.90 -4.54
CA ASP A 263 -14.49 -16.32 -4.80
C ASP A 263 -13.91 -17.10 -3.62
N VAL A 264 -14.01 -18.40 -3.69
CA VAL A 264 -13.38 -19.34 -2.77
C VAL A 264 -12.44 -20.27 -3.56
N PRO A 265 -11.43 -20.86 -2.91
CA PRO A 265 -10.54 -21.81 -3.58
C PRO A 265 -11.31 -22.92 -4.32
N GLY A 266 -11.04 -23.09 -5.59
CA GLY A 266 -11.64 -24.12 -6.44
C GLY A 266 -13.04 -23.82 -6.98
N ALA A 267 -13.68 -22.72 -6.60
CA ALA A 267 -15.01 -22.33 -7.10
C ALA A 267 -14.95 -20.92 -7.71
N ASN A 268 -14.69 -20.83 -8.99
CA ASN A 268 -14.59 -19.58 -9.73
C ASN A 268 -15.98 -19.02 -10.08
N THR A 269 -16.72 -18.50 -9.09
CA THR A 269 -18.11 -18.04 -9.25
C THR A 269 -18.19 -16.59 -9.73
N ALA A 270 -17.23 -15.75 -9.39
CA ALA A 270 -17.14 -14.36 -9.84
C ALA A 270 -16.31 -14.20 -11.13
N GLY A 271 -15.65 -15.26 -11.60
CA GLY A 271 -14.81 -15.22 -12.78
C GLY A 271 -13.42 -14.63 -12.55
N LEU A 272 -13.03 -14.41 -11.27
CA LEU A 272 -11.80 -13.70 -10.89
C LEU A 272 -10.72 -14.63 -10.34
N SER A 273 -11.00 -15.91 -10.06
CA SER A 273 -10.12 -16.78 -9.29
C SER A 273 -9.94 -18.14 -9.97
N GLY A 274 -9.17 -18.17 -11.05
CA GLY A 274 -8.81 -19.40 -11.78
C GLY A 274 -7.49 -20.04 -11.35
N GLN A 275 -6.77 -19.43 -10.40
CA GLN A 275 -5.45 -19.87 -9.96
C GLN A 275 -5.49 -21.15 -9.14
N SER A 276 -4.37 -21.90 -9.17
CA SER A 276 -4.17 -23.09 -8.34
C SER A 276 -4.05 -22.75 -6.87
N ILE A 277 -4.49 -23.65 -6.00
CA ILE A 277 -4.35 -23.49 -4.55
C ILE A 277 -2.90 -23.73 -4.15
N SER A 278 -2.25 -22.72 -3.57
CA SER A 278 -0.89 -22.79 -3.05
C SER A 278 -0.84 -23.37 -1.63
N LYS A 279 0.37 -23.46 -1.06
CA LYS A 279 0.57 -23.84 0.36
C LYS A 279 0.57 -22.65 1.32
N LEU A 280 0.42 -21.45 0.79
CA LEU A 280 0.37 -20.22 1.60
C LEU A 280 -0.92 -20.15 2.40
N PRO A 281 -1.01 -19.31 3.44
CA PRO A 281 -2.29 -18.89 3.99
C PRO A 281 -3.19 -18.35 2.90
N ILE A 282 -4.49 -18.59 3.02
CA ILE A 282 -5.46 -18.16 2.02
C ILE A 282 -6.38 -17.12 2.66
N GLU A 283 -6.63 -16.06 1.92
CA GLU A 283 -7.67 -15.09 2.22
C GLU A 283 -8.72 -15.10 1.10
N THR A 284 -9.99 -15.18 1.46
CA THR A 284 -11.10 -14.86 0.56
C THR A 284 -11.76 -13.58 1.08
N CYS A 285 -11.94 -12.59 0.21
CA CYS A 285 -12.62 -11.36 0.57
C CYS A 285 -13.97 -11.24 -0.14
N GLN A 286 -14.99 -10.84 0.65
CA GLN A 286 -16.36 -10.68 0.18
C GLN A 286 -16.89 -9.31 0.57
N THR A 287 -17.65 -8.67 -0.32
CA THR A 287 -18.33 -7.43 -0.01
C THR A 287 -19.69 -7.68 0.64
N MET A 288 -20.14 -6.77 1.51
CA MET A 288 -21.47 -6.83 2.11
C MET A 288 -22.57 -6.26 1.21
N ASN A 289 -22.19 -5.60 0.11
CA ASN A 289 -23.12 -5.04 -0.88
C ASN A 289 -22.58 -5.27 -2.31
N GLY A 290 -23.08 -4.56 -3.31
CA GLY A 290 -22.66 -4.74 -4.71
C GLY A 290 -21.32 -4.11 -5.07
N MET A 291 -20.75 -3.27 -4.19
CA MET A 291 -19.49 -2.55 -4.38
C MET A 291 -18.60 -2.75 -3.14
N TRP A 292 -17.31 -2.45 -3.23
CA TRP A 292 -16.42 -2.48 -2.07
C TRP A 292 -16.56 -1.20 -1.24
N GLY A 293 -16.64 -0.05 -1.89
CA GLY A 293 -16.94 1.23 -1.25
C GLY A 293 -18.42 1.46 -1.02
N TYR A 294 -18.76 2.49 -0.25
CA TYR A 294 -20.13 2.85 0.04
C TYR A 294 -20.89 3.28 -1.23
N LYS A 295 -22.08 2.70 -1.41
CA LYS A 295 -23.00 2.99 -2.50
C LYS A 295 -24.45 2.88 -2.01
#